data_d4d9aa7e1876254cf4f7b239e094eaec
#
_entry.id   d4d9aa7e1876254cf4f7b239e094eaec
#
_cell.length_a   1.000
_cell.length_b   1.000
_cell.length_c   1.000
_cell.angle_alpha   90.00
_cell.angle_beta   90.00
_cell.angle_gamma   90.00
#
_symmetry.space_group_name_H-M   'P 1'
#
loop_
_entity.id
_entity.type
_entity.pdbx_description
1 polymer ?
#
loop_
_entity_poly.entity_id
_entity_poly.type
_entity_poly.pdbx_seq_one_letter_code
_entity_poly.pdbx_strand_id
1 'polypeptide(L)'
;MGFRIREIENECKFSSALTVEALSHAIPQEAITRVLHQQAVLEERERKLNLSMTVWVVIALHLYTTLEISAVLAKLARGLRFIWSDPTIALPVASAISYRRAQLGARPLVALFHQLCQPIATPQTQGAWLFGLRLMAIDGVVEDVPDTPANAAYFGRHTCARGSSAFPQLQGVYLAECGTHVITDCGFWPIHTSERKGGLRLLRSLQPGMLVMWDRGFHDFDMLKGARKRGAHVLARLPSHVKPHKLRTLPDGSYLAALYPSEYARRKSGERILVRIITYTINDPALPGYRQTYRLVTTLLNPRHAPAHELACAYHQRWEIEIVIDEIDTHQRLAARTLRSRTPVGVIQELYGLLLAHYAVRVAMHQAALQVDVDPDRLSFVHALEVLREAVGEFQIVAPAQVTELYRRMLHDIAAKRLPERQPRVNRRVVKQKMSKFKLKRAEHYRPPKPSLSYREAVVIQREPPDESAVILELPVHPLRSGAVLLELSPPVPCRI
;
A
#
# COMPACT_ATOMS: atom_id res chain seq x y z
N MET A 1 27.16 -20.52 17.97
CA MET A 1 26.37 -21.42 18.83
C MET A 1 25.21 -21.99 18.04
N GLY A 2 24.88 -23.29 18.21
CA GLY A 2 23.70 -23.88 17.57
C GLY A 2 22.41 -23.48 18.28
N PHE A 3 21.29 -23.56 17.58
CA PHE A 3 19.97 -23.33 18.18
C PHE A 3 19.55 -24.54 19.04
N ARG A 4 18.87 -24.25 20.17
CA ARG A 4 18.26 -25.27 21.03
C ARG A 4 16.79 -25.44 20.62
N ILE A 5 16.29 -26.67 20.72
CA ILE A 5 14.91 -27.02 20.48
C ILE A 5 14.05 -26.53 21.63
N ARG A 6 12.87 -25.99 21.29
CA ARG A 6 11.83 -25.58 22.23
C ARG A 6 11.28 -26.80 22.97
N GLU A 7 11.17 -26.70 24.29
CA GLU A 7 10.44 -27.65 25.11
C GLU A 7 8.97 -27.24 25.23
N ILE A 8 8.08 -28.21 25.13
CA ILE A 8 6.63 -28.00 25.25
C ILE A 8 6.17 -28.57 26.59
N GLU A 9 5.46 -27.75 27.37
CA GLU A 9 4.85 -28.16 28.61
C GLU A 9 3.78 -29.25 28.36
N ASN A 10 3.78 -30.30 29.18
CA ASN A 10 2.91 -31.49 29.02
C ASN A 10 1.41 -31.17 29.02
N GLU A 11 0.99 -30.08 29.67
CA GLU A 11 -0.41 -29.65 29.74
C GLU A 11 -0.82 -28.66 28.63
N CYS A 12 0.12 -28.21 27.81
CA CYS A 12 -0.16 -27.25 26.77
C CYS A 12 -1.00 -27.88 25.64
N LYS A 13 -2.07 -27.22 25.23
CA LYS A 13 -2.87 -27.66 24.08
C LYS A 13 -2.18 -27.28 22.76
N PHE A 14 -2.30 -28.14 21.77
CA PHE A 14 -1.69 -27.94 20.45
C PHE A 14 -2.05 -26.59 19.82
N SER A 15 -3.34 -26.19 19.92
CA SER A 15 -3.83 -24.89 19.41
C SER A 15 -3.18 -23.68 20.08
N SER A 16 -2.82 -23.79 21.36
CA SER A 16 -2.19 -22.73 22.11
C SER A 16 -0.66 -22.72 21.93
N ALA A 17 -0.07 -23.90 21.68
CA ALA A 17 1.35 -24.04 21.36
C ALA A 17 1.72 -23.59 19.95
N LEU A 18 0.75 -23.56 19.03
CA LEU A 18 0.96 -23.17 17.64
C LEU A 18 1.13 -21.65 17.52
N THR A 19 2.36 -21.21 17.24
CA THR A 19 2.74 -19.81 17.11
C THR A 19 3.22 -19.48 15.69
N VAL A 20 3.20 -18.22 15.30
CA VAL A 20 3.73 -17.73 14.03
C VAL A 20 4.73 -16.59 14.32
N GLU A 21 5.72 -16.92 15.17
CA GLU A 21 6.72 -15.97 15.68
C GLU A 21 7.51 -15.24 14.59
N ALA A 22 7.71 -15.87 13.42
CA ALA A 22 8.37 -15.23 12.28
C ALA A 22 7.70 -13.92 11.85
N LEU A 23 6.41 -13.75 12.13
CA LEU A 23 5.62 -12.57 11.80
C LEU A 23 5.28 -11.70 13.02
N SER A 24 5.63 -12.13 14.25
CA SER A 24 5.20 -11.48 15.50
C SER A 24 5.71 -10.05 15.67
N HIS A 25 6.84 -9.70 15.08
CA HIS A 25 7.35 -8.34 15.07
C HIS A 25 6.44 -7.36 14.29
N ALA A 26 5.78 -7.82 13.25
CA ALA A 26 4.83 -7.02 12.49
C ALA A 26 3.39 -7.19 13.00
N ILE A 27 3.02 -8.40 13.44
CA ILE A 27 1.68 -8.78 13.87
C ILE A 27 1.77 -9.46 15.23
N PRO A 28 1.87 -8.70 16.34
CA PRO A 28 1.93 -9.28 17.69
C PRO A 28 0.68 -10.07 18.03
N GLN A 29 0.85 -11.21 18.72
CA GLN A 29 -0.25 -12.07 19.16
C GLN A 29 -1.25 -11.32 20.05
N GLU A 30 -0.75 -10.41 20.89
CA GLU A 30 -1.55 -9.56 21.78
C GLU A 30 -2.47 -8.62 21.01
N ALA A 31 -2.04 -8.15 19.83
CA ALA A 31 -2.88 -7.32 18.95
C ALA A 31 -4.06 -8.13 18.40
N ILE A 32 -3.83 -9.37 17.99
CA ILE A 32 -4.90 -10.28 17.53
C ILE A 32 -5.89 -10.51 18.66
N THR A 33 -5.42 -10.88 19.85
CA THR A 33 -6.26 -11.14 21.02
C THR A 33 -7.09 -9.91 21.39
N ARG A 34 -6.46 -8.73 21.43
CA ARG A 34 -7.13 -7.45 21.73
C ARG A 34 -8.25 -7.15 20.72
N VAL A 35 -7.97 -7.31 19.43
CA VAL A 35 -8.96 -7.04 18.39
C VAL A 35 -10.13 -8.03 18.45
N LEU A 36 -9.87 -9.31 18.70
CA LEU A 36 -10.94 -10.29 18.86
C LEU A 36 -11.87 -9.92 20.03
N HIS A 37 -11.32 -9.48 21.15
CA HIS A 37 -12.08 -8.97 22.30
C HIS A 37 -12.89 -7.71 21.94
N GLN A 38 -12.27 -6.71 21.31
CA GLN A 38 -12.92 -5.45 20.92
C GLN A 38 -14.06 -5.66 19.93
N GLN A 39 -13.96 -6.67 19.06
CA GLN A 39 -14.99 -7.00 18.10
C GLN A 39 -16.05 -7.99 18.64
N ALA A 40 -15.99 -8.32 19.92
CA ALA A 40 -16.86 -9.29 20.59
C ALA A 40 -16.90 -10.66 19.89
N VAL A 41 -15.79 -11.06 19.27
CA VAL A 41 -15.60 -12.35 18.62
C VAL A 41 -14.87 -13.27 19.59
N LEU A 42 -15.61 -13.78 20.58
CA LEU A 42 -15.09 -14.59 21.67
C LEU A 42 -15.35 -16.08 21.45
N GLU A 43 -14.52 -16.91 22.06
CA GLU A 43 -14.73 -18.37 22.09
C GLU A 43 -15.35 -18.79 23.41
N GLU A 44 -16.47 -19.45 23.33
CA GLU A 44 -17.14 -20.07 24.50
C GLU A 44 -16.41 -21.34 24.96
N ARG A 45 -15.72 -22.01 24.04
CA ARG A 45 -15.00 -23.27 24.29
C ARG A 45 -13.70 -23.31 23.50
N GLU A 46 -12.64 -23.76 24.12
CA GLU A 46 -11.38 -24.00 23.42
C GLU A 46 -11.52 -25.16 22.42
N ARG A 47 -11.19 -24.89 21.15
CA ARG A 47 -11.28 -25.84 20.03
C ARG A 47 -9.90 -26.13 19.45
N LYS A 48 -9.78 -27.24 18.68
CA LYS A 48 -8.54 -27.57 17.96
C LYS A 48 -8.04 -26.45 17.01
N LEU A 49 -8.94 -25.61 16.51
CA LEU A 49 -8.63 -24.39 15.76
C LEU A 49 -9.35 -23.23 16.45
N ASN A 50 -8.66 -22.47 17.25
CA ASN A 50 -9.19 -21.28 17.88
C ASN A 50 -9.28 -20.09 16.91
N LEU A 51 -10.01 -19.02 17.28
CA LEU A 51 -10.22 -17.86 16.42
C LEU A 51 -8.92 -17.08 16.14
N SER A 52 -8.03 -17.02 17.13
CA SER A 52 -6.72 -16.39 16.96
C SER A 52 -5.90 -17.13 15.88
N MET A 53 -5.85 -18.46 15.95
CA MET A 53 -5.19 -19.26 14.91
C MET A 53 -5.91 -19.15 13.56
N THR A 54 -7.22 -18.95 13.55
CA THR A 54 -7.99 -18.72 12.31
C THR A 54 -7.54 -17.42 11.64
N VAL A 55 -7.24 -16.34 12.40
CA VAL A 55 -6.63 -15.11 11.86
C VAL A 55 -5.30 -15.42 11.18
N TRP A 56 -4.43 -16.18 11.86
CA TRP A 56 -3.15 -16.59 11.27
C TRP A 56 -3.30 -17.42 10.00
N VAL A 57 -4.26 -18.33 9.96
CA VAL A 57 -4.55 -19.12 8.74
C VAL A 57 -4.96 -18.20 7.60
N VAL A 58 -5.82 -17.19 7.85
CA VAL A 58 -6.23 -16.24 6.81
C VAL A 58 -5.04 -15.44 6.28
N ILE A 59 -4.15 -14.98 7.16
CA ILE A 59 -2.92 -14.28 6.76
C ILE A 59 -2.00 -15.21 5.97
N ALA A 60 -1.79 -16.42 6.46
CA ALA A 60 -0.89 -17.40 5.85
C ALA A 60 -1.37 -17.95 4.49
N LEU A 61 -2.67 -17.87 4.18
CA LEU A 61 -3.17 -18.14 2.83
C LEU A 61 -2.46 -17.30 1.77
N HIS A 62 -1.97 -16.12 2.15
CA HIS A 62 -1.28 -15.19 1.27
C HIS A 62 0.25 -15.26 1.35
N LEU A 63 0.78 -16.00 2.32
CA LEU A 63 2.16 -16.46 2.29
C LEU A 63 2.29 -17.71 1.42
N TYR A 64 1.36 -18.65 1.51
CA TYR A 64 1.37 -19.95 0.80
C TYR A 64 0.27 -20.03 -0.27
N THR A 65 0.28 -19.11 -1.20
CA THR A 65 -0.80 -18.91 -2.19
C THR A 65 -1.07 -20.11 -3.09
N THR A 66 -0.09 -20.98 -3.31
CA THR A 66 -0.24 -22.18 -4.14
C THR A 66 -0.90 -23.34 -3.42
N LEU A 67 -0.96 -23.29 -2.08
CA LEU A 67 -1.46 -24.41 -1.28
C LEU A 67 -2.98 -24.31 -1.06
N GLU A 68 -3.63 -25.44 -0.88
CA GLU A 68 -5.00 -25.54 -0.38
C GLU A 68 -5.08 -25.11 1.09
N ILE A 69 -6.27 -24.75 1.57
CA ILE A 69 -6.45 -24.19 2.91
C ILE A 69 -6.04 -25.15 4.04
N SER A 70 -6.29 -26.44 3.87
CA SER A 70 -5.84 -27.49 4.81
C SER A 70 -4.32 -27.65 4.80
N ALA A 71 -3.71 -27.57 3.61
CA ALA A 71 -2.27 -27.64 3.44
C ALA A 71 -1.56 -26.40 4.03
N VAL A 72 -2.19 -25.20 3.99
CA VAL A 72 -1.67 -24.01 4.65
C VAL A 72 -1.61 -24.22 6.17
N LEU A 73 -2.68 -24.76 6.80
CA LEU A 73 -2.67 -25.08 8.21
C LEU A 73 -1.60 -26.12 8.55
N ALA A 74 -1.48 -27.17 7.71
CA ALA A 74 -0.43 -28.19 7.89
C ALA A 74 0.98 -27.59 7.77
N LYS A 75 1.18 -26.61 6.87
CA LYS A 75 2.45 -25.88 6.75
C LYS A 75 2.74 -25.03 7.96
N LEU A 76 1.74 -24.29 8.47
CA LEU A 76 1.86 -23.52 9.71
C LEU A 76 2.20 -24.40 10.93
N ALA A 77 1.63 -25.60 10.99
CA ALA A 77 1.84 -26.54 12.10
C ALA A 77 3.10 -27.41 11.97
N ARG A 78 3.85 -27.30 10.85
CA ARG A 78 4.92 -28.26 10.53
C ARG A 78 6.02 -28.33 11.59
N GLY A 79 6.52 -27.19 12.04
CA GLY A 79 7.56 -27.14 13.06
C GLY A 79 7.07 -27.66 14.41
N LEU A 80 5.87 -27.22 14.83
CA LEU A 80 5.28 -27.70 16.09
C LEU A 80 5.05 -29.21 16.07
N ARG A 81 4.53 -29.77 14.97
CA ARG A 81 4.34 -31.23 14.86
C ARG A 81 5.63 -32.04 14.92
N PHE A 82 6.75 -31.44 14.54
CA PHE A 82 8.05 -32.09 14.65
C PHE A 82 8.49 -32.32 16.10
N ILE A 83 8.12 -31.41 17.01
CA ILE A 83 8.49 -31.45 18.43
C ILE A 83 7.32 -31.89 19.34
N TRP A 84 6.11 -32.11 18.77
CA TRP A 84 4.95 -32.51 19.55
C TRP A 84 5.03 -33.97 19.99
N SER A 85 4.62 -34.24 21.24
CA SER A 85 4.70 -35.59 21.83
C SER A 85 3.86 -36.64 21.06
N ASP A 86 2.77 -36.25 20.44
CA ASP A 86 1.92 -37.11 19.61
C ASP A 86 2.11 -36.78 18.10
N PRO A 87 2.92 -37.56 17.35
CA PRO A 87 3.15 -37.33 15.93
C PRO A 87 1.91 -37.58 15.06
N THR A 88 0.89 -38.27 15.60
CA THR A 88 -0.35 -38.62 14.88
C THR A 88 -1.43 -37.56 15.02
N ILE A 89 -1.18 -36.45 15.72
CA ILE A 89 -2.16 -35.40 15.95
C ILE A 89 -2.85 -34.95 14.65
N ALA A 90 -4.17 -35.15 14.61
CA ALA A 90 -4.98 -34.80 13.45
C ALA A 90 -5.29 -33.30 13.43
N LEU A 91 -4.91 -32.64 12.33
CA LEU A 91 -5.26 -31.25 12.09
C LEU A 91 -6.71 -31.09 11.63
N PRO A 92 -7.34 -29.92 11.88
CA PRO A 92 -8.66 -29.59 11.37
C PRO A 92 -8.75 -29.70 9.84
N VAL A 93 -9.84 -30.30 9.36
CA VAL A 93 -10.12 -30.43 7.93
C VAL A 93 -10.58 -29.13 7.29
N ALA A 94 -10.54 -29.02 5.96
CA ALA A 94 -10.88 -27.80 5.21
C ALA A 94 -12.27 -27.23 5.53
N SER A 95 -13.27 -28.09 5.75
CA SER A 95 -14.62 -27.66 6.14
C SER A 95 -14.66 -26.98 7.52
N ALA A 96 -13.92 -27.52 8.49
CA ALA A 96 -13.80 -26.92 9.82
C ALA A 96 -13.10 -25.57 9.76
N ILE A 97 -12.04 -25.42 8.95
CA ILE A 97 -11.36 -24.14 8.73
C ILE A 97 -12.32 -23.14 8.09
N SER A 98 -13.07 -23.54 7.07
CA SER A 98 -14.05 -22.67 6.40
C SER A 98 -15.17 -22.22 7.34
N TYR A 99 -15.65 -23.12 8.21
CA TYR A 99 -16.63 -22.79 9.24
C TYR A 99 -16.07 -21.77 10.24
N ARG A 100 -14.83 -21.93 10.71
CA ARG A 100 -14.18 -21.00 11.63
C ARG A 100 -13.94 -19.65 10.99
N ARG A 101 -13.57 -19.61 9.72
CA ARG A 101 -13.46 -18.35 8.96
C ARG A 101 -14.79 -17.61 8.88
N ALA A 102 -15.90 -18.33 8.66
CA ALA A 102 -17.24 -17.73 8.66
C ALA A 102 -17.62 -17.14 10.03
N GLN A 103 -17.29 -17.85 11.13
CA GLN A 103 -17.51 -17.33 12.49
C GLN A 103 -16.65 -16.11 12.80
N LEU A 104 -15.39 -16.08 12.36
CA LEU A 104 -14.48 -14.93 12.54
C LEU A 104 -15.02 -13.67 11.84
N GLY A 105 -15.64 -13.83 10.65
CA GLY A 105 -16.07 -12.70 9.83
C GLY A 105 -14.90 -11.85 9.32
N ALA A 106 -15.21 -10.67 8.76
CA ALA A 106 -14.17 -9.76 8.24
C ALA A 106 -13.74 -8.68 9.24
N ARG A 107 -14.61 -8.28 10.17
CA ARG A 107 -14.37 -7.14 11.08
C ARG A 107 -13.06 -7.23 11.87
N PRO A 108 -12.67 -8.38 12.46
CA PRO A 108 -11.40 -8.49 13.18
C PRO A 108 -10.18 -8.22 12.29
N LEU A 109 -10.16 -8.72 11.04
CA LEU A 109 -9.05 -8.49 10.12
C LEU A 109 -8.96 -7.00 9.71
N VAL A 110 -10.12 -6.37 9.47
CA VAL A 110 -10.21 -4.93 9.17
C VAL A 110 -9.66 -4.10 10.34
N ALA A 111 -10.10 -4.41 11.57
CA ALA A 111 -9.64 -3.72 12.78
C ALA A 111 -8.14 -3.93 13.03
N LEU A 112 -7.66 -5.16 12.85
CA LEU A 112 -6.24 -5.51 12.99
C LEU A 112 -5.38 -4.74 11.99
N PHE A 113 -5.82 -4.65 10.73
CA PHE A 113 -5.14 -3.88 9.69
C PHE A 113 -5.02 -2.40 10.09
N HIS A 114 -6.12 -1.75 10.45
CA HIS A 114 -6.09 -0.33 10.83
C HIS A 114 -5.29 -0.06 12.11
N GLN A 115 -5.19 -1.04 13.01
CA GLN A 115 -4.38 -0.91 14.22
C GLN A 115 -2.88 -1.04 13.92
N LEU A 116 -2.48 -1.97 13.07
CA LEU A 116 -1.08 -2.33 12.86
C LEU A 116 -0.44 -1.63 11.66
N CYS A 117 -1.16 -1.52 10.53
CA CYS A 117 -0.62 -1.02 9.28
C CYS A 117 -0.50 0.52 9.30
N GLN A 118 0.47 1.01 10.06
CA GLN A 118 0.81 2.43 10.17
C GLN A 118 2.10 2.73 9.38
N PRO A 119 2.40 3.99 9.06
CA PRO A 119 3.67 4.38 8.47
C PRO A 119 4.85 3.92 9.34
N ILE A 120 5.86 3.27 8.75
CA ILE A 120 7.00 2.69 9.46
C ILE A 120 8.35 3.34 9.13
N ALA A 121 8.40 4.22 8.11
CA ALA A 121 9.65 4.89 7.76
C ALA A 121 10.21 5.70 8.93
N THR A 122 11.49 5.51 9.20
CA THR A 122 12.27 6.34 10.13
C THR A 122 12.94 7.49 9.36
N PRO A 123 13.50 8.51 10.04
CA PRO A 123 14.25 9.56 9.36
C PRO A 123 15.41 9.05 8.49
N GLN A 124 15.94 7.86 8.78
CA GLN A 124 17.02 7.19 8.04
C GLN A 124 16.51 6.40 6.83
N THR A 125 15.20 6.20 6.70
CA THR A 125 14.64 5.43 5.58
C THR A 125 14.79 6.19 4.28
N GLN A 126 15.62 5.69 3.38
CA GLN A 126 15.83 6.25 2.05
C GLN A 126 14.54 6.17 1.22
N GLY A 127 14.31 7.16 0.34
CA GLY A 127 13.12 7.21 -0.52
C GLY A 127 11.81 7.64 0.16
N ALA A 128 11.74 7.66 1.49
CA ALA A 128 10.50 7.93 2.22
C ALA A 128 10.22 9.42 2.50
N TRP A 129 11.18 10.32 2.24
CA TRP A 129 11.11 11.71 2.67
C TRP A 129 11.49 12.71 1.58
N LEU A 130 10.77 13.82 1.54
CA LEU A 130 11.10 14.98 0.70
C LEU A 130 10.84 16.28 1.47
N PHE A 131 11.82 17.17 1.59
CA PHE A 131 11.74 18.43 2.36
C PHE A 131 11.27 18.23 3.81
N GLY A 132 11.62 17.10 4.43
CA GLY A 132 11.16 16.74 5.77
C GLY A 132 9.70 16.25 5.84
N LEU A 133 9.04 16.10 4.69
CA LEU A 133 7.69 15.56 4.59
C LEU A 133 7.72 14.07 4.22
N ARG A 134 6.89 13.27 4.86
CA ARG A 134 6.70 11.86 4.55
C ARG A 134 5.97 11.70 3.22
N LEU A 135 6.55 10.96 2.30
CA LEU A 135 5.96 10.69 0.99
C LEU A 135 4.89 9.60 1.08
N MET A 136 3.69 9.93 0.64
CA MET A 136 2.56 9.01 0.56
C MET A 136 2.00 9.02 -0.86
N ALA A 137 1.45 7.89 -1.31
CA ALA A 137 0.80 7.80 -2.62
C ALA A 137 -0.58 7.15 -2.50
N ILE A 138 -1.53 7.66 -3.30
CA ILE A 138 -2.88 7.07 -3.45
C ILE A 138 -3.02 6.54 -4.87
N ASP A 139 -3.49 5.30 -5.00
CA ASP A 139 -3.87 4.71 -6.29
C ASP A 139 -5.05 3.75 -6.16
N GLY A 140 -5.72 3.49 -7.28
CA GLY A 140 -6.85 2.59 -7.39
C GLY A 140 -6.48 1.23 -7.97
N VAL A 141 -7.22 0.21 -7.55
CA VAL A 141 -7.09 -1.15 -8.05
C VAL A 141 -8.46 -1.74 -8.34
N VAL A 142 -8.56 -2.56 -9.37
CA VAL A 142 -9.77 -3.34 -9.68
C VAL A 142 -9.44 -4.82 -9.57
N GLU A 143 -10.18 -5.52 -8.71
CA GLU A 143 -9.95 -6.92 -8.41
C GLU A 143 -11.09 -7.80 -8.90
N ASP A 144 -10.75 -8.89 -9.57
CA ASP A 144 -11.70 -9.93 -9.92
C ASP A 144 -11.98 -10.80 -8.70
N VAL A 145 -13.26 -11.02 -8.40
CA VAL A 145 -13.71 -11.93 -7.32
C VAL A 145 -14.39 -13.17 -7.90
N PRO A 146 -14.43 -14.30 -7.16
CA PRO A 146 -15.04 -15.52 -7.64
C PRO A 146 -16.48 -15.32 -8.10
N ASP A 147 -16.82 -15.92 -9.23
CA ASP A 147 -18.15 -15.83 -9.82
C ASP A 147 -19.16 -16.69 -9.03
N THR A 148 -19.78 -16.05 -8.06
CA THR A 148 -20.89 -16.62 -7.29
C THR A 148 -22.05 -15.63 -7.27
N PRO A 149 -23.32 -16.12 -7.11
CA PRO A 149 -24.48 -15.23 -7.02
C PRO A 149 -24.33 -14.16 -5.93
N ALA A 150 -23.77 -14.52 -4.76
CA ALA A 150 -23.57 -13.59 -3.65
C ALA A 150 -22.53 -12.49 -3.97
N ASN A 151 -21.40 -12.86 -4.57
CA ASN A 151 -20.37 -11.89 -4.97
C ASN A 151 -20.87 -11.01 -6.12
N ALA A 152 -21.56 -11.58 -7.11
CA ALA A 152 -22.12 -10.83 -8.23
C ALA A 152 -23.17 -9.80 -7.77
N ALA A 153 -24.04 -10.18 -6.84
CA ALA A 153 -25.05 -9.31 -6.28
C ALA A 153 -24.44 -8.14 -5.47
N TYR A 154 -23.36 -8.39 -4.73
CA TYR A 154 -22.74 -7.39 -3.85
C TYR A 154 -21.76 -6.49 -4.59
N PHE A 155 -20.81 -7.05 -5.33
CA PHE A 155 -19.74 -6.29 -5.96
C PHE A 155 -20.13 -5.73 -7.33
N GLY A 156 -21.02 -6.42 -8.05
CA GLY A 156 -21.42 -6.07 -9.40
C GLY A 156 -20.38 -6.47 -10.44
N ARG A 157 -20.67 -6.12 -11.69
CA ARG A 157 -19.81 -6.36 -12.86
C ARG A 157 -19.60 -5.07 -13.61
N HIS A 158 -18.39 -4.83 -14.08
CA HIS A 158 -18.15 -3.73 -15.00
C HIS A 158 -18.86 -4.01 -16.33
N THR A 159 -19.67 -3.08 -16.79
CA THR A 159 -20.38 -3.15 -18.06
C THR A 159 -19.86 -2.10 -19.02
N CYS A 160 -19.72 -2.45 -20.28
CA CYS A 160 -19.40 -1.54 -21.36
C CYS A 160 -20.24 -1.91 -22.60
N ALA A 161 -20.18 -1.10 -23.66
CA ALA A 161 -20.91 -1.34 -24.91
C ALA A 161 -20.69 -2.74 -25.54
N ARG A 162 -19.70 -3.49 -25.05
CA ARG A 162 -19.32 -4.83 -25.53
C ARG A 162 -19.75 -5.98 -24.61
N GLY A 163 -20.49 -5.68 -23.54
CA GLY A 163 -20.92 -6.66 -22.54
C GLY A 163 -20.36 -6.42 -21.14
N SER A 164 -20.63 -7.36 -20.27
CA SER A 164 -20.18 -7.36 -18.85
C SER A 164 -18.86 -8.08 -18.68
N SER A 165 -18.13 -7.77 -17.61
CA SER A 165 -16.93 -8.51 -17.22
C SER A 165 -17.25 -9.99 -16.92
N ALA A 166 -16.31 -10.89 -17.20
CA ALA A 166 -16.48 -12.34 -16.96
C ALA A 166 -16.66 -12.66 -15.47
N PHE A 167 -16.01 -11.88 -14.60
CA PHE A 167 -16.09 -12.01 -13.14
C PHE A 167 -16.76 -10.79 -12.53
N PRO A 168 -17.42 -10.93 -11.37
CA PRO A 168 -17.75 -9.78 -10.53
C PRO A 168 -16.45 -9.09 -10.10
N GLN A 169 -16.48 -7.77 -9.92
CA GLN A 169 -15.31 -6.96 -9.65
C GLN A 169 -15.54 -6.02 -8.48
N LEU A 170 -14.49 -5.77 -7.72
CA LEU A 170 -14.49 -4.73 -6.70
C LEU A 170 -13.53 -3.61 -7.07
N GLN A 171 -13.87 -2.41 -6.63
CA GLN A 171 -13.00 -1.24 -6.66
C GLN A 171 -12.26 -1.13 -5.33
N GLY A 172 -10.93 -1.20 -5.36
CA GLY A 172 -10.06 -0.91 -4.23
C GLY A 172 -9.37 0.44 -4.39
N VAL A 173 -9.01 1.07 -3.29
CA VAL A 173 -8.09 2.23 -3.25
C VAL A 173 -7.14 2.04 -2.09
N TYR A 174 -5.85 2.28 -2.33
CA TYR A 174 -4.78 2.15 -1.36
C TYR A 174 -4.14 3.50 -1.08
N LEU A 175 -3.73 3.71 0.17
CA LEU A 175 -2.80 4.74 0.62
C LEU A 175 -1.52 4.03 1.07
N ALA A 176 -0.42 4.25 0.37
CA ALA A 176 0.87 3.64 0.68
C ALA A 176 1.92 4.68 1.08
N GLU A 177 2.82 4.30 1.96
CA GLU A 177 4.04 5.03 2.28
C GLU A 177 5.10 4.70 1.22
N CYS A 178 5.63 5.73 0.55
CA CYS A 178 6.75 5.56 -0.38
C CYS A 178 8.04 5.19 0.38
N GLY A 179 8.95 4.50 -0.29
CA GLY A 179 10.21 4.03 0.30
C GLY A 179 10.07 2.74 1.13
N THR A 180 9.00 2.58 1.91
CA THR A 180 8.75 1.32 2.64
C THR A 180 7.75 0.40 1.93
N HIS A 181 6.95 0.93 1.02
CA HIS A 181 5.84 0.26 0.33
C HIS A 181 4.73 -0.28 1.25
N VAL A 182 4.66 0.19 2.48
CA VAL A 182 3.59 -0.21 3.40
C VAL A 182 2.28 0.46 3.02
N ILE A 183 1.22 -0.35 2.87
CA ILE A 183 -0.15 0.17 2.72
C ILE A 183 -0.66 0.52 4.11
N THR A 184 -0.92 1.81 4.34
CA THR A 184 -1.32 2.35 5.65
C THR A 184 -2.83 2.52 5.80
N ASP A 185 -3.55 2.64 4.70
CA ASP A 185 -5.01 2.63 4.67
C ASP A 185 -5.51 2.07 3.33
N CYS A 186 -6.69 1.49 3.36
CA CYS A 186 -7.34 0.98 2.18
C CYS A 186 -8.86 0.95 2.33
N GLY A 187 -9.53 0.76 1.20
CA GLY A 187 -10.96 0.48 1.20
C GLY A 187 -11.38 -0.28 -0.05
N PHE A 188 -12.43 -1.08 0.08
CA PHE A 188 -12.96 -1.93 -0.97
C PHE A 188 -14.46 -1.73 -1.11
N TRP A 189 -14.92 -1.52 -2.32
CA TRP A 189 -16.32 -1.20 -2.64
C TRP A 189 -16.79 -1.95 -3.88
N PRO A 190 -18.11 -2.00 -4.14
CA PRO A 190 -18.65 -2.43 -5.42
C PRO A 190 -18.03 -1.66 -6.59
N ILE A 191 -17.88 -2.34 -7.74
CA ILE A 191 -17.18 -1.81 -8.93
C ILE A 191 -17.73 -0.45 -9.43
N HIS A 192 -18.99 -0.16 -9.16
CA HIS A 192 -19.61 1.11 -9.55
C HIS A 192 -19.23 2.30 -8.65
N THR A 193 -18.49 2.07 -7.58
CA THR A 193 -17.92 3.13 -6.76
C THR A 193 -16.71 3.74 -7.47
N SER A 194 -16.74 5.05 -7.76
CA SER A 194 -15.59 5.68 -8.42
C SER A 194 -14.35 5.72 -7.52
N GLU A 195 -13.16 5.57 -8.11
CA GLU A 195 -11.86 5.69 -7.41
C GLU A 195 -11.78 6.98 -6.59
N ARG A 196 -12.26 8.10 -7.13
CA ARG A 196 -12.30 9.40 -6.45
C ARG A 196 -13.08 9.35 -5.13
N LYS A 197 -14.26 8.70 -5.13
CA LYS A 197 -15.02 8.51 -3.87
C LYS A 197 -14.26 7.66 -2.87
N GLY A 198 -13.55 6.65 -3.35
CA GLY A 198 -12.64 5.85 -2.53
C GLY A 198 -11.50 6.70 -1.96
N GLY A 199 -10.81 7.49 -2.80
CA GLY A 199 -9.75 8.40 -2.38
C GLY A 199 -10.19 9.39 -1.29
N LEU A 200 -11.36 10.01 -1.45
CA LEU A 200 -11.93 10.91 -0.43
C LEU A 200 -12.08 10.26 0.95
N ARG A 201 -12.40 8.96 0.98
CA ARG A 201 -12.54 8.23 2.25
C ARG A 201 -11.20 7.95 2.92
N LEU A 202 -10.11 7.80 2.13
CA LEU A 202 -8.76 7.57 2.66
C LEU A 202 -8.10 8.86 3.21
N LEU A 203 -8.66 10.03 2.93
CA LEU A 203 -8.16 11.29 3.51
C LEU A 203 -8.20 11.29 5.04
N ARG A 204 -9.01 10.42 5.66
CA ARG A 204 -9.06 10.22 7.11
C ARG A 204 -7.70 9.88 7.73
N SER A 205 -6.86 9.18 6.99
CA SER A 205 -5.55 8.68 7.43
C SER A 205 -4.40 9.64 7.12
N LEU A 206 -4.68 10.76 6.45
CA LEU A 206 -3.67 11.80 6.24
C LEU A 206 -3.43 12.59 7.53
N GLN A 207 -2.15 12.94 7.76
CA GLN A 207 -1.69 13.64 8.94
C GLN A 207 -0.78 14.81 8.55
N PRO A 208 -0.59 15.81 9.43
CA PRO A 208 0.43 16.84 9.25
C PRO A 208 1.81 16.21 9.03
N GLY A 209 2.62 16.85 8.19
CA GLY A 209 3.94 16.31 7.83
C GLY A 209 3.93 15.29 6.70
N MET A 210 2.79 14.98 6.09
CA MET A 210 2.68 14.14 4.90
C MET A 210 2.65 14.99 3.62
N LEU A 211 3.30 14.51 2.57
CA LEU A 211 3.14 14.95 1.18
C LEU A 211 2.49 13.81 0.39
N VAL A 212 1.21 13.94 0.11
CA VAL A 212 0.44 12.89 -0.57
C VAL A 212 0.42 13.14 -2.08
N MET A 213 0.69 12.07 -2.83
CA MET A 213 0.73 12.07 -4.29
C MET A 213 -0.42 11.24 -4.85
N TRP A 214 -1.03 11.72 -5.94
CA TRP A 214 -1.99 10.95 -6.72
C TRP A 214 -1.99 11.35 -8.19
N ASP A 215 -2.59 10.52 -9.01
CA ASP A 215 -2.70 10.76 -10.44
C ASP A 215 -3.86 11.69 -10.79
N ARG A 216 -4.04 11.98 -12.09
CA ARG A 216 -5.11 12.85 -12.60
C ARG A 216 -6.52 12.30 -12.37
N GLY A 217 -6.67 10.98 -12.17
CA GLY A 217 -7.96 10.32 -11.92
C GLY A 217 -8.56 10.71 -10.57
N PHE A 218 -7.71 10.99 -9.60
CA PHE A 218 -8.12 11.47 -8.27
C PHE A 218 -8.26 12.99 -8.17
N HIS A 219 -7.99 13.74 -9.25
CA HIS A 219 -8.08 15.20 -9.18
C HIS A 219 -9.51 15.65 -8.92
N ASP A 220 -9.69 16.30 -7.77
CA ASP A 220 -10.94 16.87 -7.32
C ASP A 220 -10.68 18.03 -6.35
N PHE A 221 -11.55 19.03 -6.32
CA PHE A 221 -11.45 20.14 -5.37
C PHE A 221 -11.54 19.65 -3.93
N ASP A 222 -12.47 18.72 -3.65
CA ASP A 222 -12.66 18.17 -2.32
C ASP A 222 -11.47 17.30 -1.86
N MET A 223 -10.80 16.63 -2.77
CA MET A 223 -9.54 15.92 -2.46
C MET A 223 -8.46 16.89 -1.96
N LEU A 224 -8.23 18.00 -2.67
CA LEU A 224 -7.29 19.04 -2.26
C LEU A 224 -7.70 19.71 -0.94
N LYS A 225 -8.98 20.06 -0.80
CA LYS A 225 -9.54 20.67 0.41
C LYS A 225 -9.42 19.73 1.61
N GLY A 226 -9.78 18.46 1.42
CA GLY A 226 -9.75 17.46 2.48
C GLY A 226 -8.32 17.16 2.95
N ALA A 227 -7.35 17.03 2.05
CA ALA A 227 -5.95 16.85 2.42
C ALA A 227 -5.41 18.04 3.22
N ARG A 228 -5.68 19.28 2.77
CA ARG A 228 -5.30 20.49 3.52
C ARG A 228 -5.95 20.57 4.90
N LYS A 229 -7.24 20.20 5.01
CA LYS A 229 -7.95 20.16 6.30
C LYS A 229 -7.28 19.19 7.28
N ARG A 230 -6.63 18.15 6.78
CA ARG A 230 -5.83 17.19 7.58
C ARG A 230 -4.41 17.67 7.88
N GLY A 231 -4.02 18.84 7.39
CA GLY A 231 -2.67 19.38 7.54
C GLY A 231 -1.64 18.73 6.62
N ALA A 232 -2.07 17.89 5.67
CA ALA A 232 -1.19 17.27 4.69
C ALA A 232 -0.97 18.18 3.48
N HIS A 233 0.22 18.08 2.89
CA HIS A 233 0.54 18.69 1.60
C HIS A 233 0.19 17.75 0.45
N VAL A 234 -0.01 18.33 -0.73
CA VAL A 234 -0.41 17.61 -1.94
C VAL A 234 0.60 17.88 -3.06
N LEU A 235 0.91 16.84 -3.82
CA LEU A 235 1.58 16.90 -5.11
C LEU A 235 0.85 15.97 -6.09
N ALA A 236 0.09 16.52 -7.02
CA ALA A 236 -0.78 15.73 -7.87
C ALA A 236 -0.75 16.17 -9.34
N ARG A 237 -1.09 15.26 -10.25
CA ARG A 237 -1.18 15.58 -11.66
C ARG A 237 -2.49 16.32 -11.97
N LEU A 238 -2.37 17.48 -12.59
CA LEU A 238 -3.50 18.29 -12.99
C LEU A 238 -4.02 17.86 -14.38
N PRO A 239 -5.33 17.53 -14.52
CA PRO A 239 -5.93 17.23 -15.83
C PRO A 239 -5.86 18.41 -16.79
N SER A 240 -5.80 18.13 -18.11
CA SER A 240 -5.66 19.16 -19.15
C SER A 240 -6.87 20.13 -19.22
N HIS A 241 -8.06 19.63 -18.92
CA HIS A 241 -9.30 20.43 -18.94
C HIS A 241 -9.42 21.40 -17.76
N VAL A 242 -8.67 21.19 -16.68
CA VAL A 242 -8.70 22.09 -15.50
C VAL A 242 -7.88 23.33 -15.83
N LYS A 243 -8.49 24.50 -15.68
CA LYS A 243 -7.88 25.81 -15.93
C LYS A 243 -7.74 26.58 -14.62
N PRO A 244 -6.57 26.49 -13.92
CA PRO A 244 -6.33 27.28 -12.73
C PRO A 244 -6.32 28.77 -13.06
N HIS A 245 -6.87 29.60 -12.16
CA HIS A 245 -6.76 31.04 -12.31
C HIS A 245 -5.38 31.50 -11.84
N LYS A 246 -4.51 31.85 -12.80
CA LYS A 246 -3.14 32.29 -12.57
C LYS A 246 -3.14 33.60 -11.80
N LEU A 247 -2.32 33.69 -10.76
CA LEU A 247 -2.16 34.85 -9.90
C LEU A 247 -0.79 35.52 -10.07
N ARG A 248 0.30 34.72 -10.04
CA ARG A 248 1.67 35.24 -10.12
C ARG A 248 2.65 34.16 -10.58
N THR A 249 3.57 34.49 -11.47
CA THR A 249 4.71 33.66 -11.86
C THR A 249 5.78 33.69 -10.76
N LEU A 250 6.45 32.56 -10.55
CA LEU A 250 7.51 32.40 -9.54
C LEU A 250 8.88 32.25 -10.23
N PRO A 251 10.00 32.56 -9.51
CA PRO A 251 11.35 32.59 -10.10
C PRO A 251 11.81 31.26 -10.70
N ASP A 252 11.28 30.13 -10.22
CA ASP A 252 11.63 28.78 -10.70
C ASP A 252 10.80 28.31 -11.90
N GLY A 253 10.02 29.19 -12.53
CA GLY A 253 9.19 28.93 -13.70
C GLY A 253 7.79 28.41 -13.38
N SER A 254 7.50 28.06 -12.13
CA SER A 254 6.16 27.72 -11.66
C SER A 254 5.30 28.97 -11.43
N TYR A 255 4.01 28.81 -11.14
CA TYR A 255 3.14 29.95 -10.83
C TYR A 255 2.13 29.63 -9.73
N LEU A 256 1.74 30.66 -8.97
CA LEU A 256 0.64 30.60 -8.03
C LEU A 256 -0.68 30.73 -8.79
N ALA A 257 -1.68 29.96 -8.35
CA ALA A 257 -3.00 29.96 -8.93
C ALA A 257 -4.09 29.71 -7.88
N ALA A 258 -5.31 30.17 -8.17
CA ALA A 258 -6.49 29.81 -7.43
C ALA A 258 -7.27 28.71 -8.15
N LEU A 259 -7.62 27.65 -7.43
CA LEU A 259 -8.55 26.62 -7.87
C LEU A 259 -9.90 26.83 -7.21
N TYR A 260 -10.96 26.62 -7.97
CA TYR A 260 -12.35 26.73 -7.55
C TYR A 260 -13.07 25.40 -7.80
N PRO A 261 -14.15 25.08 -7.04
CA PRO A 261 -14.92 23.85 -7.25
C PRO A 261 -15.57 23.81 -8.65
N SER A 262 -15.94 24.98 -9.18
CA SER A 262 -16.55 25.13 -10.49
C SER A 262 -16.34 26.55 -11.02
N GLU A 263 -16.56 26.75 -12.31
CA GLU A 263 -16.55 28.08 -12.93
C GLU A 263 -17.66 28.99 -12.37
N TYR A 264 -18.79 28.41 -12.01
CA TYR A 264 -19.88 29.14 -11.33
C TYR A 264 -19.43 29.67 -9.96
N ALA A 265 -18.77 28.82 -9.14
CA ALA A 265 -18.24 29.23 -7.85
C ALA A 265 -17.18 30.35 -8.01
N ARG A 266 -16.36 30.29 -9.06
CA ARG A 266 -15.40 31.35 -9.37
C ARG A 266 -16.08 32.70 -9.60
N ARG A 267 -17.12 32.74 -10.44
CA ARG A 267 -17.87 33.99 -10.75
C ARG A 267 -18.56 34.60 -9.54
N LYS A 268 -18.97 33.78 -8.58
CA LYS A 268 -19.62 34.22 -7.33
C LYS A 268 -18.64 34.46 -6.18
N SER A 269 -17.33 34.59 -6.44
CA SER A 269 -16.29 34.74 -5.40
C SER A 269 -16.38 33.66 -4.33
N GLY A 270 -16.72 32.42 -4.75
CA GLY A 270 -16.88 31.28 -3.85
C GLY A 270 -15.56 30.79 -3.27
N GLU A 271 -15.65 29.71 -2.52
CA GLU A 271 -14.47 29.08 -1.90
C GLU A 271 -13.39 28.77 -2.92
N ARG A 272 -12.14 29.09 -2.56
CA ARG A 272 -10.97 28.84 -3.40
C ARG A 272 -9.83 28.22 -2.61
N ILE A 273 -8.98 27.48 -3.32
CA ILE A 273 -7.73 26.94 -2.76
C ILE A 273 -6.58 27.59 -3.51
N LEU A 274 -5.67 28.23 -2.76
CA LEU A 274 -4.42 28.70 -3.31
C LEU A 274 -3.48 27.50 -3.51
N VAL A 275 -2.98 27.36 -4.72
CA VAL A 275 -2.08 26.27 -5.16
C VAL A 275 -0.93 26.82 -5.97
N ARG A 276 0.08 26.00 -6.16
CA ARG A 276 1.18 26.26 -7.09
C ARG A 276 1.12 25.24 -8.22
N ILE A 277 1.27 25.71 -9.44
CA ILE A 277 1.27 24.89 -10.67
C ILE A 277 2.68 24.83 -11.22
N ILE A 278 3.12 23.61 -11.54
CA ILE A 278 4.42 23.32 -12.14
C ILE A 278 4.17 22.68 -13.49
N THR A 279 4.71 23.28 -14.56
CA THR A 279 4.63 22.74 -15.92
C THR A 279 6.01 22.25 -16.32
N TYR A 280 6.12 21.00 -16.81
CA TYR A 280 7.38 20.42 -17.22
C TYR A 280 7.23 19.45 -18.40
N THR A 281 8.34 19.18 -19.07
CA THR A 281 8.47 18.16 -20.13
C THR A 281 9.63 17.22 -19.82
N ILE A 282 9.64 16.07 -20.46
CA ILE A 282 10.74 15.09 -20.39
C ILE A 282 11.49 15.17 -21.71
N ASN A 283 12.79 15.49 -21.66
CA ASN A 283 13.62 15.72 -22.85
C ASN A 283 14.59 14.56 -23.13
N ASP A 284 14.11 13.32 -23.07
CA ASP A 284 14.83 12.14 -23.58
C ASP A 284 13.86 11.23 -24.34
N PRO A 285 14.11 10.93 -25.63
CA PRO A 285 13.23 10.10 -26.46
C PRO A 285 13.02 8.70 -25.94
N ALA A 286 13.95 8.18 -25.16
CA ALA A 286 13.88 6.86 -24.57
C ALA A 286 12.96 6.80 -23.34
N LEU A 287 12.76 7.92 -22.65
CA LEU A 287 11.91 7.99 -21.48
C LEU A 287 10.42 8.08 -21.83
N PRO A 288 9.53 7.43 -21.08
CA PRO A 288 8.09 7.56 -21.25
C PRO A 288 7.64 9.01 -21.06
N GLY A 289 6.79 9.48 -21.98
CA GLY A 289 6.29 10.85 -21.91
C GLY A 289 7.20 11.91 -22.55
N TYR A 290 8.19 11.48 -23.34
CA TYR A 290 9.00 12.39 -24.16
C TYR A 290 8.14 13.43 -24.87
N ARG A 291 8.50 14.71 -24.75
CA ARG A 291 7.78 15.88 -25.29
C ARG A 291 6.34 16.05 -24.82
N GLN A 292 5.81 15.21 -23.93
CA GLN A 292 4.51 15.46 -23.33
C GLN A 292 4.63 16.56 -22.26
N THR A 293 3.69 17.49 -22.28
CA THR A 293 3.58 18.50 -21.25
C THR A 293 2.84 17.93 -20.04
N TYR A 294 3.49 17.97 -18.89
CA TYR A 294 2.94 17.58 -17.61
C TYR A 294 2.63 18.82 -16.79
N ARG A 295 1.49 18.84 -16.13
CA ARG A 295 1.14 19.88 -15.16
C ARG A 295 0.91 19.24 -13.80
N LEU A 296 1.62 19.73 -12.79
CA LEU A 296 1.41 19.35 -11.40
C LEU A 296 0.74 20.48 -10.65
N VAL A 297 -0.10 20.12 -9.69
CA VAL A 297 -0.65 21.01 -8.67
C VAL A 297 -0.06 20.63 -7.33
N THR A 298 0.37 21.63 -6.56
CA THR A 298 0.87 21.40 -5.20
C THR A 298 0.39 22.48 -4.23
N THR A 299 0.28 22.10 -2.96
CA THR A 299 0.03 23.03 -1.85
C THR A 299 1.30 23.58 -1.21
N LEU A 300 2.50 23.17 -1.71
CA LEU A 300 3.80 23.72 -1.34
C LEU A 300 4.07 25.00 -2.17
N LEU A 301 3.72 26.14 -1.59
CA LEU A 301 3.65 27.40 -2.32
C LEU A 301 5.01 28.09 -2.51
N ASN A 302 5.96 27.89 -1.58
CA ASN A 302 7.25 28.56 -1.56
C ASN A 302 8.29 27.82 -2.42
N PRO A 303 8.76 28.41 -3.55
CA PRO A 303 9.73 27.77 -4.44
C PRO A 303 11.14 27.63 -3.83
N ARG A 304 11.47 28.41 -2.79
CA ARG A 304 12.75 28.28 -2.10
C ARG A 304 12.81 27.05 -1.21
N HIS A 305 11.68 26.68 -0.59
CA HIS A 305 11.58 25.48 0.28
C HIS A 305 11.29 24.22 -0.50
N ALA A 306 10.60 24.34 -1.63
CA ALA A 306 10.21 23.22 -2.48
C ALA A 306 10.39 23.60 -3.98
N PRO A 307 11.61 23.51 -4.52
CA PRO A 307 11.89 23.85 -5.91
C PRO A 307 11.04 23.04 -6.90
N ALA A 308 10.60 23.68 -8.00
CA ALA A 308 9.74 23.05 -9.02
C ALA A 308 10.37 21.80 -9.62
N HIS A 309 11.66 21.82 -9.90
CA HIS A 309 12.40 20.69 -10.45
C HIS A 309 12.40 19.49 -9.50
N GLU A 310 12.64 19.72 -8.21
CA GLU A 310 12.61 18.66 -7.20
C GLU A 310 11.23 18.02 -7.08
N LEU A 311 10.17 18.84 -7.08
CA LEU A 311 8.79 18.34 -7.05
C LEU A 311 8.42 17.56 -8.32
N ALA A 312 8.89 18.00 -9.50
CA ALA A 312 8.66 17.26 -10.75
C ALA A 312 9.39 15.91 -10.74
N CYS A 313 10.62 15.85 -10.22
CA CYS A 313 11.35 14.60 -10.02
C CYS A 313 10.68 13.69 -8.99
N ALA A 314 10.27 14.25 -7.85
CA ALA A 314 9.59 13.48 -6.78
C ALA A 314 8.24 12.91 -7.22
N TYR A 315 7.50 13.61 -8.07
CA TYR A 315 6.25 13.08 -8.59
C TYR A 315 6.44 11.75 -9.35
N HIS A 316 7.62 11.49 -9.86
CA HIS A 316 7.96 10.20 -10.44
C HIS A 316 7.93 9.05 -9.42
N GLN A 317 8.26 9.32 -8.14
CA GLN A 317 8.19 8.34 -7.06
C GLN A 317 6.74 7.86 -6.77
N ARG A 318 5.71 8.57 -7.23
CA ARG A 318 4.33 8.04 -7.20
C ARG A 318 4.22 6.64 -7.84
N TRP A 319 5.13 6.30 -8.77
CA TRP A 319 5.18 4.97 -9.36
C TRP A 319 5.47 3.84 -8.36
N GLU A 320 5.98 4.16 -7.18
CA GLU A 320 6.19 3.17 -6.13
C GLU A 320 4.88 2.48 -5.73
N ILE A 321 3.74 3.18 -5.71
CA ILE A 321 2.46 2.53 -5.42
C ILE A 321 2.05 1.53 -6.52
N GLU A 322 2.42 1.76 -7.78
CA GLU A 322 2.19 0.78 -8.86
C GLU A 322 3.06 -0.48 -8.63
N ILE A 323 4.22 -0.32 -7.99
CA ILE A 323 5.08 -1.45 -7.60
C ILE A 323 4.48 -2.19 -6.41
N VAL A 324 3.96 -1.47 -5.42
CA VAL A 324 3.22 -2.07 -4.30
C VAL A 324 2.07 -2.94 -4.80
N ILE A 325 1.30 -2.44 -5.76
CA ILE A 325 0.21 -3.19 -6.38
C ILE A 325 0.75 -4.42 -7.12
N ASP A 326 1.86 -4.29 -7.85
CA ASP A 326 2.52 -5.41 -8.56
C ASP A 326 3.06 -6.47 -7.58
N GLU A 327 3.63 -6.06 -6.45
CA GLU A 327 4.05 -6.97 -5.37
C GLU A 327 2.88 -7.82 -4.86
N ILE A 328 1.73 -7.19 -4.66
CA ILE A 328 0.51 -7.87 -4.19
C ILE A 328 -0.05 -8.78 -5.27
N ASP A 329 -0.29 -8.25 -6.46
CA ASP A 329 -1.05 -8.94 -7.51
C ASP A 329 -0.21 -9.97 -8.26
N THR A 330 1.04 -9.64 -8.57
CA THR A 330 1.90 -10.49 -9.39
C THR A 330 2.74 -11.45 -8.55
N HIS A 331 3.31 -10.97 -7.46
CA HIS A 331 4.30 -11.72 -6.69
C HIS A 331 3.69 -12.46 -5.50
N GLN A 332 2.78 -11.85 -4.77
CA GLN A 332 2.17 -12.46 -3.60
C GLN A 332 0.96 -13.31 -3.96
N ARG A 333 0.04 -12.81 -4.80
CA ARG A 333 -1.17 -13.54 -5.22
C ARG A 333 -0.96 -14.47 -6.41
N LEU A 334 0.06 -14.23 -7.25
CA LEU A 334 0.24 -14.84 -8.57
C LEU A 334 -0.85 -14.38 -9.57
N ALA A 335 -0.46 -13.60 -10.55
CA ALA A 335 -1.29 -12.81 -11.48
C ALA A 335 -2.48 -13.53 -12.17
N ALA A 336 -2.50 -14.86 -12.18
CA ALA A 336 -3.55 -15.65 -12.82
C ALA A 336 -4.66 -16.13 -11.85
N ARG A 337 -4.59 -15.78 -10.56
CA ARG A 337 -5.50 -16.31 -9.55
C ARG A 337 -6.47 -15.26 -9.04
N THR A 338 -7.77 -15.55 -9.17
CA THR A 338 -8.82 -14.84 -8.43
C THR A 338 -8.71 -15.12 -6.93
N LEU A 339 -9.33 -14.29 -6.11
CA LEU A 339 -9.56 -14.59 -4.70
C LEU A 339 -10.30 -15.93 -4.55
N ARG A 340 -10.21 -16.54 -3.37
CA ARG A 340 -10.77 -17.89 -3.13
C ARG A 340 -12.18 -17.86 -2.54
N SER A 341 -12.53 -16.76 -1.90
CA SER A 341 -13.72 -16.64 -1.06
C SER A 341 -15.00 -16.46 -1.89
N ARG A 342 -15.98 -17.30 -1.63
CA ARG A 342 -17.24 -17.39 -2.39
C ARG A 342 -18.35 -16.47 -1.85
N THR A 343 -18.07 -15.71 -0.80
CA THR A 343 -19.00 -14.76 -0.17
C THR A 343 -18.36 -13.38 -0.03
N PRO A 344 -19.13 -12.28 -0.08
CA PRO A 344 -18.57 -10.93 0.06
C PRO A 344 -17.79 -10.72 1.37
N VAL A 345 -18.29 -11.20 2.49
CA VAL A 345 -17.60 -11.13 3.78
C VAL A 345 -16.27 -11.88 3.73
N GLY A 346 -16.25 -13.08 3.12
CA GLY A 346 -15.03 -13.86 2.94
C GLY A 346 -14.03 -13.18 2.01
N VAL A 347 -14.49 -12.49 0.95
CA VAL A 347 -13.64 -11.69 0.05
C VAL A 347 -12.95 -10.55 0.81
N ILE A 348 -13.71 -9.79 1.60
CA ILE A 348 -13.14 -8.70 2.42
C ILE A 348 -12.16 -9.28 3.46
N GLN A 349 -12.52 -10.37 4.14
CA GLN A 349 -11.63 -11.05 5.07
C GLN A 349 -10.31 -11.45 4.40
N GLU A 350 -10.39 -12.03 3.20
CA GLU A 350 -9.23 -12.48 2.42
C GLU A 350 -8.34 -11.32 1.99
N LEU A 351 -8.91 -10.21 1.53
CA LEU A 351 -8.16 -9.01 1.14
C LEU A 351 -7.40 -8.39 2.32
N TYR A 352 -8.02 -8.25 3.48
CA TYR A 352 -7.31 -7.74 4.66
C TYR A 352 -6.25 -8.71 5.18
N GLY A 353 -6.48 -10.03 5.05
CA GLY A 353 -5.45 -11.05 5.30
C GLY A 353 -4.25 -10.92 4.35
N LEU A 354 -4.51 -10.64 3.06
CA LEU A 354 -3.50 -10.38 2.04
C LEU A 354 -2.64 -9.15 2.40
N LEU A 355 -3.29 -8.04 2.78
CA LEU A 355 -2.61 -6.80 3.14
C LEU A 355 -1.81 -6.94 4.45
N LEU A 356 -2.30 -7.68 5.44
CA LEU A 356 -1.55 -7.99 6.66
C LEU A 356 -0.32 -8.84 6.37
N ALA A 357 -0.44 -9.83 5.47
CA ALA A 357 0.72 -10.62 5.04
C ALA A 357 1.75 -9.76 4.27
N HIS A 358 1.30 -8.88 3.39
CA HIS A 358 2.16 -7.91 2.70
C HIS A 358 2.87 -6.99 3.71
N TYR A 359 2.13 -6.44 4.67
CA TYR A 359 2.68 -5.60 5.73
C TYR A 359 3.80 -6.31 6.49
N ALA A 360 3.60 -7.58 6.88
CA ALA A 360 4.61 -8.34 7.62
C ALA A 360 5.90 -8.53 6.80
N VAL A 361 5.79 -8.79 5.48
CA VAL A 361 6.95 -8.88 4.58
C VAL A 361 7.66 -7.54 4.50
N ARG A 362 6.93 -6.44 4.32
CA ARG A 362 7.54 -5.10 4.16
C ARG A 362 8.16 -4.57 5.47
N VAL A 363 7.59 -4.90 6.65
CA VAL A 363 8.22 -4.61 7.95
C VAL A 363 9.56 -5.33 8.07
N ALA A 364 9.63 -6.63 7.74
CA ALA A 364 10.87 -7.38 7.78
C ALA A 364 11.90 -6.83 6.78
N MET A 365 11.48 -6.49 5.55
CA MET A 365 12.35 -5.87 4.55
C MET A 365 12.88 -4.51 5.01
N HIS A 366 12.05 -3.67 5.60
CA HIS A 366 12.46 -2.37 6.12
C HIS A 366 13.49 -2.52 7.25
N GLN A 367 13.26 -3.42 8.20
CA GLN A 367 14.21 -3.69 9.28
C GLN A 367 15.52 -4.27 8.76
N ALA A 368 15.46 -5.18 7.77
CA ALA A 368 16.64 -5.72 7.10
C ALA A 368 17.45 -4.63 6.37
N ALA A 369 16.76 -3.71 5.68
CA ALA A 369 17.38 -2.59 5.00
C ALA A 369 18.10 -1.63 5.95
N LEU A 370 17.48 -1.33 7.11
CA LEU A 370 18.10 -0.50 8.15
C LEU A 370 19.37 -1.13 8.75
N GLN A 371 19.41 -2.47 8.89
CA GLN A 371 20.61 -3.16 9.41
C GLN A 371 21.84 -3.02 8.50
N VAL A 372 21.63 -2.86 7.20
CA VAL A 372 22.71 -2.81 6.20
C VAL A 372 22.80 -1.44 5.49
N ASP A 373 22.09 -0.44 6.01
CA ASP A 373 22.05 0.94 5.52
C ASP A 373 21.80 1.04 4.01
N VAL A 374 20.72 0.41 3.55
CA VAL A 374 20.31 0.46 2.13
C VAL A 374 18.86 0.90 2.01
N ASP A 375 18.52 1.39 0.84
CA ASP A 375 17.14 1.68 0.46
C ASP A 375 16.32 0.38 0.48
N PRO A 376 15.18 0.30 1.20
CA PRO A 376 14.30 -0.88 1.21
C PRO A 376 13.89 -1.35 -0.19
N ASP A 377 13.86 -0.45 -1.17
CA ASP A 377 13.58 -0.75 -2.58
C ASP A 377 14.69 -1.56 -3.27
N ARG A 378 15.88 -1.62 -2.67
CA ARG A 378 17.00 -2.43 -3.13
C ARG A 378 16.89 -3.89 -2.70
N LEU A 379 15.95 -4.25 -1.83
CA LEU A 379 15.73 -5.62 -1.41
C LEU A 379 14.67 -6.30 -2.30
N SER A 380 14.84 -7.61 -2.53
CA SER A 380 13.90 -8.38 -3.33
C SER A 380 12.69 -8.81 -2.52
N PHE A 381 11.49 -8.31 -2.85
CA PHE A 381 10.24 -8.73 -2.22
C PHE A 381 10.00 -10.24 -2.32
N VAL A 382 10.23 -10.82 -3.50
CA VAL A 382 10.06 -12.28 -3.72
C VAL A 382 10.99 -13.08 -2.82
N HIS A 383 12.25 -12.65 -2.70
CA HIS A 383 13.20 -13.32 -1.82
C HIS A 383 12.83 -13.19 -0.34
N ALA A 384 12.44 -11.99 0.10
CA ALA A 384 11.98 -11.78 1.47
C ALA A 384 10.76 -12.64 1.81
N LEU A 385 9.81 -12.77 0.87
CA LEU A 385 8.65 -13.65 1.02
C LEU A 385 9.04 -15.13 1.14
N GLU A 386 10.06 -15.59 0.38
CA GLU A 386 10.59 -16.96 0.47
C GLU A 386 11.26 -17.21 1.81
N VAL A 387 12.15 -16.32 2.25
CA VAL A 387 12.82 -16.41 3.56
C VAL A 387 11.78 -16.47 4.70
N LEU A 388 10.77 -15.60 4.69
CA LEU A 388 9.70 -15.63 5.68
C LEU A 388 8.88 -16.93 5.67
N ARG A 389 8.60 -17.49 4.49
CA ARG A 389 7.89 -18.77 4.34
C ARG A 389 8.65 -19.93 4.98
N GLU A 390 9.96 -19.95 4.83
CA GLU A 390 10.84 -20.98 5.40
C GLU A 390 10.99 -20.81 6.91
N ALA A 391 11.18 -19.59 7.35
CA ALA A 391 11.38 -19.25 8.76
C ALA A 391 10.19 -19.63 9.66
N VAL A 392 8.93 -19.65 9.16
CA VAL A 392 7.76 -20.00 9.97
C VAL A 392 7.93 -21.32 10.73
N GLY A 393 8.49 -22.34 10.08
CA GLY A 393 8.74 -23.64 10.71
C GLY A 393 9.88 -23.61 11.74
N GLU A 394 10.93 -22.86 11.46
CA GLU A 394 12.12 -22.73 12.30
C GLU A 394 11.80 -22.03 13.63
N PHE A 395 11.02 -20.95 13.57
CA PHE A 395 10.60 -20.21 14.77
C PHE A 395 9.72 -21.04 15.72
N GLN A 396 9.03 -22.06 15.22
CA GLN A 396 8.21 -22.94 16.07
C GLN A 396 9.05 -23.91 16.90
N ILE A 397 10.22 -24.29 16.41
CA ILE A 397 11.06 -25.30 17.04
C ILE A 397 12.22 -24.71 17.86
N VAL A 398 12.52 -23.44 17.69
CA VAL A 398 13.63 -22.79 18.40
C VAL A 398 13.22 -22.43 19.84
N ALA A 399 14.13 -22.58 20.80
CA ALA A 399 13.91 -22.19 22.19
C ALA A 399 13.60 -20.69 22.31
N PRO A 400 12.65 -20.26 23.17
CA PRO A 400 12.21 -18.86 23.27
C PRO A 400 13.36 -17.86 23.49
N ALA A 401 14.38 -18.23 24.26
CA ALA A 401 15.56 -17.40 24.52
C ALA A 401 16.40 -17.09 23.24
N GLN A 402 16.20 -17.84 22.17
CA GLN A 402 16.95 -17.70 20.92
C GLN A 402 16.13 -17.11 19.76
N VAL A 403 14.86 -16.80 19.96
CA VAL A 403 13.96 -16.22 18.94
C VAL A 403 14.53 -14.92 18.39
N THR A 404 15.06 -14.03 19.22
CA THR A 404 15.67 -12.76 18.80
C THR A 404 16.87 -12.97 17.86
N GLU A 405 17.72 -13.96 18.18
CA GLU A 405 18.88 -14.27 17.33
C GLU A 405 18.44 -14.89 16.00
N LEU A 406 17.43 -15.76 16.01
CA LEU A 406 16.88 -16.31 14.78
C LEU A 406 16.27 -15.21 13.91
N TYR A 407 15.55 -14.24 14.53
CA TYR A 407 15.00 -13.09 13.81
C TYR A 407 16.10 -12.25 13.17
N ARG A 408 17.18 -11.97 13.89
CA ARG A 408 18.32 -11.24 13.36
C ARG A 408 18.96 -11.94 12.14
N ARG A 409 19.08 -13.28 12.17
CA ARG A 409 19.56 -14.07 11.03
C ARG A 409 18.61 -14.00 9.85
N MET A 410 17.31 -14.16 10.08
CA MET A 410 16.29 -14.02 9.05
C MET A 410 16.38 -12.65 8.33
N LEU A 411 16.57 -11.55 9.10
CA LEU A 411 16.76 -10.22 8.50
C LEU A 411 18.04 -10.14 7.67
N HIS A 412 19.12 -10.75 8.12
CA HIS A 412 20.38 -10.84 7.37
C HIS A 412 20.18 -11.58 6.03
N ASP A 413 19.45 -12.69 6.06
CA ASP A 413 19.15 -13.48 4.86
C ASP A 413 18.28 -12.69 3.87
N ILE A 414 17.28 -11.93 4.36
CA ILE A 414 16.51 -11.01 3.53
C ILE A 414 17.42 -9.97 2.86
N ALA A 415 18.39 -9.41 3.60
CA ALA A 415 19.31 -8.39 3.09
C ALA A 415 20.35 -8.92 2.10
N ALA A 416 20.54 -10.25 2.03
CA ALA A 416 21.55 -10.86 1.17
C ALA A 416 21.27 -10.68 -0.33
N LYS A 417 19.99 -10.60 -0.74
CA LYS A 417 19.61 -10.47 -2.15
C LYS A 417 19.21 -9.04 -2.50
N ARG A 418 20.19 -8.28 -2.99
CA ARG A 418 20.00 -6.90 -3.42
C ARG A 418 19.64 -6.81 -4.89
N LEU A 419 18.69 -5.97 -5.23
CA LEU A 419 18.33 -5.61 -6.60
C LEU A 419 19.28 -4.51 -7.11
N PRO A 420 19.55 -4.44 -8.43
CA PRO A 420 20.27 -3.31 -9.00
C PRO A 420 19.49 -2.01 -8.78
N GLU A 421 20.18 -0.87 -8.88
CA GLU A 421 19.51 0.43 -8.85
C GLU A 421 18.43 0.50 -9.92
N ARG A 422 17.25 0.98 -9.53
CA ARG A 422 16.13 1.08 -10.46
C ARG A 422 16.46 2.07 -11.55
N GLN A 423 16.59 1.56 -12.75
CA GLN A 423 16.61 2.40 -13.94
C GLN A 423 15.21 3.00 -14.16
N PRO A 424 15.11 4.26 -14.61
CA PRO A 424 13.82 4.83 -15.00
C PRO A 424 13.12 3.88 -15.98
N ARG A 425 11.82 3.67 -15.78
CA ARG A 425 11.05 2.75 -16.64
C ARG A 425 11.12 3.22 -18.10
N VAL A 426 11.83 2.48 -18.92
CA VAL A 426 12.01 2.75 -20.36
C VAL A 426 10.90 2.11 -21.19
N ASN A 427 10.20 1.10 -20.62
CA ASN A 427 9.20 0.34 -21.34
C ASN A 427 7.92 1.16 -21.57
N ARG A 428 7.60 1.41 -22.82
CA ARG A 428 6.31 2.00 -23.20
C ARG A 428 5.19 1.06 -22.76
N ARG A 429 4.05 1.63 -22.32
CA ARG A 429 2.86 0.83 -21.99
C ARG A 429 2.44 0.01 -23.21
N VAL A 430 2.40 -1.30 -23.06
CA VAL A 430 1.85 -2.19 -24.07
C VAL A 430 0.34 -2.02 -24.07
N VAL A 431 -0.23 -1.62 -25.19
CA VAL A 431 -1.69 -1.48 -25.32
C VAL A 431 -2.32 -2.86 -25.21
N LYS A 432 -3.24 -3.03 -24.27
CA LYS A 432 -4.01 -4.25 -24.12
C LYS A 432 -4.87 -4.44 -25.37
N GLN A 433 -4.66 -5.50 -26.13
CA GLN A 433 -5.47 -5.80 -27.30
C GLN A 433 -6.90 -6.12 -26.86
N LYS A 434 -7.88 -5.43 -27.47
CA LYS A 434 -9.29 -5.68 -27.17
C LYS A 434 -9.64 -7.14 -27.51
N MET A 435 -10.28 -7.86 -26.59
CA MET A 435 -10.68 -9.25 -26.75
C MET A 435 -9.55 -10.31 -26.78
N SER A 436 -8.32 -9.94 -26.43
CA SER A 436 -7.20 -10.89 -26.36
C SER A 436 -6.59 -10.92 -24.96
N LYS A 437 -6.21 -12.12 -24.49
CA LYS A 437 -5.39 -12.29 -23.28
C LYS A 437 -3.95 -11.80 -23.48
N PHE A 438 -3.52 -11.65 -24.74
CA PHE A 438 -2.17 -11.27 -25.10
C PHE A 438 -2.06 -9.76 -25.27
N LYS A 439 -0.97 -9.20 -24.75
CA LYS A 439 -0.61 -7.80 -24.97
C LYS A 439 0.01 -7.68 -26.36
N LEU A 440 -0.43 -6.68 -27.16
CA LEU A 440 0.18 -6.41 -28.45
C LEU A 440 1.56 -5.78 -28.22
N LYS A 441 2.60 -6.61 -28.31
CA LYS A 441 3.99 -6.14 -28.28
C LYS A 441 4.42 -5.77 -29.71
N ARG A 442 4.98 -4.57 -29.89
CA ARG A 442 5.63 -4.09 -31.12
C ARG A 442 7.14 -4.20 -30.96
N ALA A 443 7.91 -4.01 -32.04
CA ALA A 443 9.38 -4.08 -32.01
C ALA A 443 10.01 -3.22 -30.91
N GLU A 444 9.48 -2.03 -30.67
CA GLU A 444 9.91 -1.11 -29.61
C GLU A 444 9.74 -1.64 -28.18
N HIS A 445 8.91 -2.68 -27.99
CA HIS A 445 8.72 -3.32 -26.67
C HIS A 445 9.70 -4.46 -26.41
N TYR A 446 10.36 -4.96 -27.46
CA TYR A 446 11.38 -6.01 -27.35
C TYR A 446 12.80 -5.45 -27.22
N ARG A 447 13.01 -4.26 -27.75
CA ARG A 447 14.30 -3.54 -27.69
C ARG A 447 14.03 -2.10 -27.25
N PRO A 448 13.76 -1.88 -25.95
CA PRO A 448 13.53 -0.53 -25.48
C PRO A 448 14.80 0.30 -25.68
N PRO A 449 14.70 1.53 -26.16
CA PRO A 449 15.83 2.41 -26.29
C PRO A 449 16.46 2.67 -24.91
N LYS A 450 17.78 2.76 -24.84
CA LYS A 450 18.47 3.12 -23.60
C LYS A 450 18.35 4.65 -23.41
N PRO A 451 17.96 5.15 -22.22
CA PRO A 451 18.01 6.57 -21.93
C PRO A 451 19.43 7.12 -22.04
N SER A 452 19.56 8.29 -22.59
CA SER A 452 20.81 9.06 -22.63
C SER A 452 21.01 9.91 -21.37
N LEU A 453 19.91 10.26 -20.72
CA LEU A 453 19.87 11.08 -19.51
C LEU A 453 19.23 10.29 -18.36
N SER A 454 19.62 10.61 -17.14
CA SER A 454 18.82 10.20 -15.98
C SER A 454 17.45 10.89 -16.02
N TYR A 455 16.45 10.36 -15.32
CA TYR A 455 15.13 11.00 -15.28
C TYR A 455 15.22 12.45 -14.76
N ARG A 456 16.08 12.68 -13.76
CA ARG A 456 16.31 13.99 -13.16
C ARG A 456 16.88 15.01 -14.17
N GLU A 457 17.83 14.60 -15.00
CA GLU A 457 18.41 15.45 -16.06
C GLU A 457 17.45 15.68 -17.23
N ALA A 458 16.56 14.72 -17.49
CA ALA A 458 15.58 14.82 -18.56
C ALA A 458 14.38 15.71 -18.23
N VAL A 459 14.13 16.01 -16.95
CA VAL A 459 13.03 16.91 -16.53
C VAL A 459 13.40 18.35 -16.82
N VAL A 460 12.59 19.02 -17.63
CA VAL A 460 12.77 20.44 -17.98
C VAL A 460 11.52 21.21 -17.55
N ILE A 461 11.70 22.15 -16.61
CA ILE A 461 10.63 23.05 -16.18
C ILE A 461 10.35 24.05 -17.28
N GLN A 462 9.10 24.14 -17.70
CA GLN A 462 8.65 25.12 -18.68
C GLN A 462 8.39 26.44 -17.95
N ARG A 463 9.17 27.46 -18.32
CA ARG A 463 8.96 28.81 -17.82
C ARG A 463 7.81 29.44 -18.56
N GLU A 464 6.75 29.79 -17.86
CA GLU A 464 5.74 30.68 -18.43
C GLU A 464 6.26 32.12 -18.46
N PRO A 465 5.93 32.91 -19.51
CA PRO A 465 6.35 34.28 -19.57
C PRO A 465 5.91 35.06 -18.32
N PRO A 466 6.72 35.99 -17.83
CA PRO A 466 6.35 36.82 -16.69
C PRO A 466 5.05 37.60 -17.02
N ASP A 467 4.18 37.67 -16.04
CA ASP A 467 2.91 38.40 -16.16
C ASP A 467 3.17 39.88 -15.81
N GLU A 468 2.95 40.79 -16.76
CA GLU A 468 3.18 42.22 -16.54
C GLU A 468 2.20 42.86 -15.54
N SER A 469 1.17 42.13 -15.08
CA SER A 469 0.11 42.60 -14.18
C SER A 469 0.12 41.98 -12.78
N ALA A 470 1.27 41.66 -12.22
CA ALA A 470 1.35 40.95 -10.93
C ALA A 470 0.95 41.83 -9.73
N VAL A 471 -0.18 41.52 -9.11
CA VAL A 471 -0.54 42.02 -7.79
C VAL A 471 0.40 41.43 -6.75
N ILE A 472 1.07 42.26 -5.96
CA ILE A 472 1.94 41.84 -4.85
C ILE A 472 1.06 41.25 -3.74
N LEU A 473 0.98 39.95 -3.67
CA LEU A 473 0.40 39.24 -2.54
C LEU A 473 1.55 38.79 -1.60
N GLU A 474 1.56 39.33 -0.39
CA GLU A 474 2.44 38.83 0.66
C GLU A 474 2.06 37.37 0.98
N LEU A 475 3.04 36.49 0.90
CA LEU A 475 2.85 35.07 1.24
C LEU A 475 2.85 34.95 2.78
N PRO A 476 1.85 34.28 3.38
CA PRO A 476 1.90 33.98 4.80
C PRO A 476 3.11 33.08 5.09
N VAL A 477 4.02 33.58 5.89
CA VAL A 477 5.19 32.82 6.40
C VAL A 477 4.67 31.91 7.51
N HIS A 478 4.30 30.67 7.20
CA HIS A 478 4.15 29.66 8.23
C HIS A 478 5.51 28.96 8.42
N PRO A 479 6.15 29.12 9.58
CA PRO A 479 7.35 28.35 9.89
C PRO A 479 6.99 26.87 10.00
N LEU A 480 7.77 26.03 9.35
CA LEU A 480 7.79 24.58 9.62
C LEU A 480 8.21 24.43 11.10
N ARG A 481 7.27 24.18 11.99
CA ARG A 481 7.58 23.88 13.39
C ARG A 481 8.22 22.49 13.45
N SER A 482 9.52 22.46 13.65
CA SER A 482 10.22 21.34 14.26
C SER A 482 9.86 21.33 15.75
N GLY A 483 9.00 20.41 16.14
CA GLY A 483 8.62 20.23 17.55
C GLY A 483 7.87 18.92 17.71
N ALA A 484 8.56 17.92 18.20
CA ALA A 484 7.94 16.72 18.72
C ALA A 484 7.08 17.10 19.93
N VAL A 485 5.78 17.05 19.80
CA VAL A 485 4.84 17.05 20.92
C VAL A 485 4.19 15.68 20.97
N LEU A 486 4.53 14.94 22.00
CA LEU A 486 3.77 13.79 22.46
C LEU A 486 2.35 14.26 22.79
N LEU A 487 1.37 13.86 21.98
CA LEU A 487 -0.04 14.03 22.29
C LEU A 487 -0.63 12.66 22.65
N GLU A 488 -1.15 12.62 23.88
CA GLU A 488 -1.97 11.53 24.39
C GLU A 488 -3.14 11.21 23.44
N LEU A 489 -3.27 9.93 23.16
CA LEU A 489 -4.33 9.39 22.29
C LEU A 489 -5.67 9.39 23.03
N SER A 490 -6.59 10.24 22.61
CA SER A 490 -8.01 10.09 22.94
C SER A 490 -8.63 8.95 22.12
N PRO A 491 -9.54 8.14 22.68
CA PRO A 491 -10.09 6.98 22.02
C PRO A 491 -10.99 7.34 20.83
N PRO A 492 -11.09 6.46 19.82
CA PRO A 492 -11.89 6.70 18.62
C PRO A 492 -13.39 6.59 18.92
N VAL A 493 -14.16 7.55 18.39
CA VAL A 493 -15.62 7.56 18.40
C VAL A 493 -16.14 6.38 17.54
N PRO A 494 -17.12 5.60 17.99
CA PRO A 494 -17.65 4.48 17.24
C PRO A 494 -18.45 4.93 16.02
N CYS A 495 -18.05 4.43 14.85
CA CYS A 495 -18.81 4.57 13.61
C CYS A 495 -20.01 3.61 13.63
N ARG A 496 -21.21 4.12 13.53
CA ARG A 496 -22.43 3.32 13.27
C ARG A 496 -22.45 2.90 11.80
N ILE A 497 -22.56 1.57 11.59
CA ILE A 497 -22.86 0.74 10.42
C ILE A 497 -21.86 0.77 9.30
#